data_376792b2e9c956cbb9e0f6b5b4a6ad1a
#
_entry.id   376792b2e9c956cbb9e0f6b5b4a6ad1a
#
_cell.length_a   1.000
_cell.length_b   1.000
_cell.length_c   1.000
_cell.angle_alpha   90.00
_cell.angle_beta   90.00
_cell.angle_gamma   90.00
#
_symmetry.space_group_name_H-M   'P 1'
#
loop_
_entity.id
_entity.type
_entity.pdbx_description
1 polymer ?
#
loop_
_entity_poly.entity_id
_entity_poly.type
_entity_poly.pdbx_seq_one_letter_code
_entity_poly.pdbx_strand_id
1 'polypeptide(L)'
;MKKAFLIVTALLGLSLAAVAQPKAVGLRGGLFGNEFNGEISYEHWFSIFDNDYDFLEAELGVFGGNGFKGTLIYNVTLVHPEFTDRGDWGLYIGPGVVTGYGTGVNNKDELKSFAFFGLAAQLGMEYTFWFPLQVSVDFRPSFMIPAWMNRSELGKNANRWCHFAFGVRYAF
;
A
#
# COMPACT_ATOMS: atom_id res chain seq x y z
N MET A 1 15.49 23.16 -7.36
CA MET A 1 14.39 22.36 -7.90
C MET A 1 14.80 21.48 -9.09
N LYS A 2 15.41 22.01 -10.16
CA LYS A 2 15.85 21.19 -11.33
C LYS A 2 16.83 20.05 -11.00
N LYS A 3 17.76 20.26 -10.06
CA LYS A 3 18.73 19.24 -9.65
C LYS A 3 18.09 18.10 -8.85
N ALA A 4 17.12 18.40 -7.99
CA ALA A 4 16.38 17.38 -7.24
C ALA A 4 15.52 16.52 -8.18
N PHE A 5 14.87 17.13 -9.17
CA PHE A 5 14.11 16.40 -10.18
C PHE A 5 15.00 15.47 -11.01
N LEU A 6 16.19 15.93 -11.43
CA LEU A 6 17.16 15.11 -12.14
C LEU A 6 17.68 13.92 -11.32
N ILE A 7 17.92 14.12 -10.01
CA ILE A 7 18.35 13.05 -9.11
C ILE A 7 17.23 12.01 -8.93
N VAL A 8 16.00 12.45 -8.76
CA VAL A 8 14.83 11.53 -8.64
C VAL A 8 14.62 10.76 -9.93
N THR A 9 14.72 11.43 -11.10
CA THR A 9 14.60 10.78 -12.41
C THR A 9 15.76 9.80 -12.67
N ALA A 10 16.98 10.14 -12.25
CA ALA A 10 18.14 9.25 -12.38
C ALA A 10 18.04 8.04 -11.44
N LEU A 11 17.56 8.22 -10.20
CA LEU A 11 17.31 7.13 -9.26
C LEU A 11 16.19 6.20 -9.74
N LEU A 12 15.11 6.75 -10.30
CA LEU A 12 14.05 5.98 -10.94
C LEU A 12 14.56 5.24 -12.19
N GLY A 13 15.41 5.88 -13.01
CA GLY A 13 16.01 5.27 -14.20
C GLY A 13 17.00 4.15 -13.88
N LEU A 14 17.79 4.29 -12.82
CA LEU A 14 18.74 3.26 -12.36
C LEU A 14 18.02 2.05 -11.75
N SER A 15 16.87 2.26 -11.09
CA SER A 15 16.07 1.13 -10.57
C SER A 15 15.39 0.31 -11.67
N LEU A 16 15.13 0.89 -12.83
CA LEU A 16 14.56 0.21 -13.99
C LEU A 16 15.59 -0.66 -14.76
N ALA A 17 16.88 -0.39 -14.57
CA ALA A 17 17.96 -1.10 -15.30
C ALA A 17 18.51 -2.32 -14.54
N ALA A 18 18.19 -2.50 -13.26
CA ALA A 18 18.73 -3.57 -12.45
C ALA A 18 17.68 -4.67 -12.24
N VAL A 19 17.92 -5.80 -12.88
CA VAL A 19 17.38 -7.14 -12.63
C VAL A 19 16.03 -7.47 -13.29
N ALA A 20 16.01 -8.60 -13.97
CA ALA A 20 14.87 -9.27 -14.58
C ALA A 20 13.88 -9.88 -13.54
N GLN A 21 13.57 -9.14 -12.48
CA GLN A 21 12.53 -9.53 -11.54
C GLN A 21 11.22 -8.82 -11.92
N PRO A 22 10.09 -9.50 -11.88
CA PRO A 22 8.80 -8.92 -12.20
C PRO A 22 8.52 -7.72 -11.29
N LYS A 23 7.94 -6.68 -11.87
CA LYS A 23 7.57 -5.44 -11.19
C LYS A 23 6.19 -5.02 -11.66
N ALA A 24 5.44 -4.38 -10.77
CA ALA A 24 4.16 -3.81 -11.14
C ALA A 24 4.01 -2.40 -10.57
N VAL A 25 3.41 -1.51 -11.36
CA VAL A 25 3.09 -0.15 -10.96
C VAL A 25 1.66 0.17 -11.35
N GLY A 26 0.93 0.85 -10.48
CA GLY A 26 -0.45 1.17 -10.78
C GLY A 26 -1.14 2.06 -9.76
N LEU A 27 -2.44 1.99 -9.82
CA LEU A 27 -3.33 2.73 -8.94
C LEU A 27 -4.11 1.76 -8.06
N ARG A 28 -4.32 2.18 -6.84
CA ARG A 28 -5.11 1.47 -5.86
C ARG A 28 -6.11 2.43 -5.24
N GLY A 29 -7.33 1.98 -5.08
CA GLY A 29 -8.39 2.79 -4.49
C GLY A 29 -9.27 1.95 -3.59
N GLY A 30 -9.83 2.58 -2.56
CA GLY A 30 -10.67 1.86 -1.62
C GLY A 30 -11.19 2.72 -0.49
N LEU A 31 -11.59 2.04 0.59
CA LEU A 31 -12.12 2.65 1.79
C LEU A 31 -11.11 2.51 2.92
N PHE A 32 -10.71 3.61 3.50
CA PHE A 32 -9.92 3.71 4.71
C PHE A 32 -10.81 4.17 5.86
N GLY A 33 -11.34 3.22 6.60
CA GLY A 33 -12.48 3.47 7.46
C GLY A 33 -13.73 3.85 6.62
N ASN A 34 -14.25 5.05 6.85
CA ASN A 34 -15.38 5.61 6.10
C ASN A 34 -14.97 6.62 5.02
N GLU A 35 -13.67 6.78 4.80
CA GLU A 35 -13.15 7.76 3.85
C GLU A 35 -12.61 7.06 2.60
N PHE A 36 -12.89 7.63 1.43
CA PHE A 36 -12.25 7.18 0.20
C PHE A 36 -10.77 7.51 0.22
N ASN A 37 -9.94 6.58 -0.24
CA ASN A 37 -8.53 6.79 -0.48
C ASN A 37 -8.14 6.37 -1.90
N GLY A 38 -7.13 7.07 -2.42
CA GLY A 38 -6.49 6.72 -3.68
C GLY A 38 -4.98 6.69 -3.48
N GLU A 39 -4.33 5.68 -4.03
CA GLU A 39 -2.90 5.40 -3.86
C GLU A 39 -2.23 5.08 -5.19
N ILE A 40 -0.99 5.50 -5.34
CA ILE A 40 -0.07 4.93 -6.32
C ILE A 40 0.61 3.75 -5.63
N SER A 41 0.61 2.61 -6.27
CA SER A 41 1.19 1.36 -5.76
C SER A 41 2.32 0.92 -6.67
N TYR A 42 3.40 0.45 -6.06
CA TYR A 42 4.53 -0.19 -6.71
C TYR A 42 4.83 -1.51 -6.02
N GLU A 43 4.93 -2.58 -6.79
CA GLU A 43 5.33 -3.90 -6.34
C GLU A 43 6.69 -4.27 -6.92
N HIS A 44 7.51 -4.86 -6.08
CA HIS A 44 8.79 -5.45 -6.47
C HIS A 44 8.86 -6.87 -5.94
N TRP A 45 8.87 -7.84 -6.83
CA TRP A 45 8.92 -9.24 -6.46
C TRP A 45 10.37 -9.65 -6.19
N PHE A 46 10.60 -10.16 -5.01
CA PHE A 46 11.87 -10.75 -4.60
C PHE A 46 11.62 -11.66 -3.40
N SER A 47 12.41 -12.69 -3.30
CA SER A 47 12.29 -13.67 -2.23
C SER A 47 13.28 -13.40 -1.10
N ILE A 48 12.79 -13.37 0.14
CA ILE A 48 13.62 -13.45 1.34
C ILE A 48 13.68 -14.92 1.83
N PHE A 49 12.65 -15.71 1.56
CA PHE A 49 12.45 -17.06 2.09
C PHE A 49 12.42 -18.15 1.01
N ASP A 50 13.13 -17.94 -0.10
CA ASP A 50 13.17 -18.86 -1.25
C ASP A 50 11.79 -19.13 -1.91
N ASN A 51 10.88 -18.15 -1.82
CA ASN A 51 9.60 -18.19 -2.51
C ASN A 51 9.59 -17.11 -3.61
N ASP A 52 9.63 -17.49 -4.86
CA ASP A 52 9.78 -16.60 -6.02
C ASP A 52 8.58 -15.66 -6.24
N TYR A 53 7.49 -15.87 -5.51
CA TYR A 53 6.25 -15.09 -5.62
C TYR A 53 6.06 -14.05 -4.49
N ASP A 54 7.04 -13.95 -3.60
CA ASP A 54 6.98 -12.92 -2.55
C ASP A 54 7.29 -11.55 -3.12
N PHE A 55 6.66 -10.50 -2.56
CA PHE A 55 6.87 -9.14 -3.04
C PHE A 55 6.84 -8.09 -1.94
N LEU A 56 7.56 -7.01 -2.19
CA LEU A 56 7.47 -5.76 -1.42
C LEU A 56 6.51 -4.82 -2.14
N GLU A 57 5.50 -4.35 -1.43
CA GLU A 57 4.57 -3.33 -1.92
C GLU A 57 4.84 -2.00 -1.23
N ALA A 58 5.06 -0.95 -2.03
CA ALA A 58 5.23 0.41 -1.57
C ALA A 58 4.11 1.29 -2.16
N GLU A 59 3.48 2.09 -1.31
CA GLU A 59 2.35 2.91 -1.70
C GLU A 59 2.45 4.32 -1.16
N LEU A 60 1.97 5.26 -1.96
CA LEU A 60 1.78 6.66 -1.59
C LEU A 60 0.40 7.10 -2.02
N GLY A 61 -0.35 7.70 -1.11
CA GLY A 61 -1.72 8.07 -1.42
C GLY A 61 -2.31 9.16 -0.54
N VAL A 62 -3.54 9.52 -0.89
CA VAL A 62 -4.34 10.54 -0.21
C VAL A 62 -5.60 9.91 0.36
N PHE A 63 -6.08 10.43 1.47
CA PHE A 63 -7.33 10.01 2.10
C PHE A 63 -8.05 11.19 2.75
N GLY A 64 -9.40 11.11 2.83
CA GLY A 64 -10.23 12.09 3.52
C GLY A 64 -10.06 13.54 3.05
N GLY A 65 -9.65 13.75 1.80
CA GLY A 65 -9.52 15.08 1.18
C GLY A 65 -8.27 15.89 1.58
N ASN A 66 -7.74 15.73 2.79
CA ASN A 66 -6.60 16.51 3.30
C ASN A 66 -5.50 15.66 3.96
N GLY A 67 -5.61 14.35 3.90
CA GLY A 67 -4.61 13.43 4.43
C GLY A 67 -3.74 12.83 3.34
N PHE A 68 -2.50 12.49 3.69
CA PHE A 68 -1.63 11.65 2.87
C PHE A 68 -1.03 10.53 3.72
N LYS A 69 -0.75 9.41 3.07
CA LYS A 69 -0.13 8.26 3.72
C LYS A 69 0.87 7.58 2.81
N GLY A 70 1.87 6.96 3.44
CA GLY A 70 2.78 6.02 2.81
C GLY A 70 2.70 4.68 3.52
N THR A 71 2.72 3.60 2.76
CA THR A 71 2.66 2.24 3.28
C THR A 71 3.78 1.41 2.64
N LEU A 72 4.39 0.53 3.42
CA LEU A 72 5.37 -0.43 2.95
C LEU A 72 5.05 -1.78 3.58
N ILE A 73 4.81 -2.79 2.75
CA ILE A 73 4.39 -4.13 3.19
C ILE A 73 5.22 -5.17 2.45
N TYR A 74 5.68 -6.17 3.18
CA TYR A 74 6.27 -7.38 2.62
C TYR A 74 5.22 -8.48 2.60
N ASN A 75 4.85 -8.92 1.42
CA ASN A 75 3.83 -9.93 1.19
C ASN A 75 4.47 -11.29 0.87
N VAL A 76 4.03 -12.29 1.59
CA VAL A 76 4.34 -13.70 1.35
C VAL A 76 3.18 -14.32 0.60
N THR A 77 3.44 -14.92 -0.55
CA THR A 77 2.43 -15.60 -1.34
C THR A 77 2.21 -16.99 -0.79
N LEU A 78 1.00 -17.22 -0.26
CA LEU A 78 0.62 -18.47 0.41
C LEU A 78 0.26 -19.57 -0.61
N VAL A 79 -0.43 -19.19 -1.68
CA VAL A 79 -0.93 -20.08 -2.71
C VAL A 79 -0.85 -19.38 -4.05
N HIS A 80 -0.33 -20.08 -5.04
CA HIS A 80 -0.22 -19.61 -6.41
C HIS A 80 -0.83 -20.66 -7.36
N PRO A 81 -2.17 -20.80 -7.40
CA PRO A 81 -2.83 -21.82 -8.19
C PRO A 81 -2.88 -21.43 -9.67
N GLU A 82 -2.40 -22.29 -10.51
CA GLU A 82 -2.53 -22.18 -11.96
C GLU A 82 -3.90 -22.71 -12.42
N PHE A 83 -4.92 -21.89 -12.33
CA PHE A 83 -6.28 -22.29 -12.76
C PHE A 83 -6.50 -22.16 -14.26
N THR A 84 -5.70 -21.36 -14.94
CA THR A 84 -5.86 -21.12 -16.39
C THR A 84 -4.51 -20.85 -17.05
N ASP A 85 -4.37 -21.27 -18.31
CA ASP A 85 -3.21 -20.91 -19.16
C ASP A 85 -3.16 -19.42 -19.53
N ARG A 86 -4.06 -18.59 -18.99
CA ARG A 86 -4.24 -17.19 -19.36
C ARG A 86 -3.90 -16.19 -18.26
N GLY A 87 -3.37 -16.67 -17.15
CA GLY A 87 -2.93 -15.81 -16.04
C GLY A 87 -2.81 -16.56 -14.73
N ASP A 88 -2.17 -15.91 -13.78
CA ASP A 88 -1.76 -16.45 -12.51
C ASP A 88 -2.51 -15.80 -11.35
N TRP A 89 -3.01 -16.62 -10.44
CA TRP A 89 -3.61 -16.18 -9.20
C TRP A 89 -2.59 -16.22 -8.06
N GLY A 90 -2.63 -15.21 -7.19
CA GLY A 90 -1.87 -15.21 -5.96
C GLY A 90 -2.76 -14.89 -4.77
N LEU A 91 -2.68 -15.69 -3.70
CA LEU A 91 -3.20 -15.34 -2.39
C LEU A 91 -2.02 -14.99 -1.49
N TYR A 92 -2.01 -13.81 -0.92
CA TYR A 92 -0.88 -13.32 -0.15
C TYR A 92 -1.27 -12.75 1.21
N ILE A 93 -0.32 -12.75 2.12
CA ILE A 93 -0.41 -12.12 3.44
C ILE A 93 0.91 -11.46 3.78
N GLY A 94 0.87 -10.32 4.45
CA GLY A 94 2.11 -9.65 4.81
C GLY A 94 2.00 -8.68 5.98
N PRO A 95 3.07 -8.53 6.77
CA PRO A 95 3.25 -7.45 7.71
C PRO A 95 3.82 -6.20 7.02
N GLY A 96 3.54 -5.03 7.58
CA GLY A 96 4.05 -3.78 7.06
C GLY A 96 4.00 -2.64 8.05
N VAL A 97 4.38 -1.47 7.54
CA VAL A 97 4.35 -0.21 8.27
C VAL A 97 3.56 0.82 7.48
N VAL A 98 2.89 1.71 8.19
CA VAL A 98 2.14 2.82 7.63
C VAL A 98 2.51 4.10 8.35
N THR A 99 2.67 5.18 7.60
CA THR A 99 2.91 6.53 8.13
C THR A 99 2.14 7.54 7.32
N GLY A 100 1.84 8.69 7.93
CA GLY A 100 1.14 9.72 7.21
C GLY A 100 0.82 10.94 8.05
N TYR A 101 0.04 11.81 7.43
CA TYR A 101 -0.42 13.04 8.00
C TYR A 101 -1.87 13.27 7.59
N GLY A 102 -2.70 13.68 8.53
CA GLY A 102 -4.10 13.90 8.25
C GLY A 102 -4.72 14.92 9.21
N THR A 103 -5.97 15.24 8.96
CA THR A 103 -6.79 16.08 9.84
C THR A 103 -7.87 15.24 10.48
N GLY A 104 -8.13 15.48 11.73
CA GLY A 104 -9.19 14.81 12.49
C GLY A 104 -9.84 15.77 13.48
N VAL A 105 -11.02 15.40 13.94
CA VAL A 105 -11.76 16.19 14.94
C VAL A 105 -11.37 15.70 16.33
N ASN A 106 -10.96 16.63 17.19
CA ASN A 106 -10.65 16.33 18.58
C ASN A 106 -11.93 16.20 19.43
N ASN A 107 -11.78 15.91 20.73
CA ASN A 107 -12.90 15.80 21.68
C ASN A 107 -13.66 17.12 21.91
N LYS A 108 -13.15 18.26 21.40
CA LYS A 108 -13.75 19.57 21.49
C LYS A 108 -14.35 20.05 20.16
N ASP A 109 -14.54 19.13 19.19
CA ASP A 109 -15.01 19.39 17.85
C ASP A 109 -14.13 20.38 17.04
N GLU A 110 -12.84 20.49 17.39
CA GLU A 110 -11.87 21.29 16.66
C GLU A 110 -11.11 20.41 15.65
N LEU A 111 -10.96 20.89 14.42
CA LEU A 111 -10.11 20.27 13.42
C LEU A 111 -8.64 20.42 13.82
N LYS A 112 -7.96 19.29 13.99
CA LYS A 112 -6.51 19.26 14.26
C LYS A 112 -5.81 18.35 13.28
N SER A 113 -4.66 18.82 12.87
CA SER A 113 -3.73 18.03 12.05
C SER A 113 -2.88 17.14 12.93
N PHE A 114 -2.62 15.92 12.48
CA PHE A 114 -1.79 14.95 13.19
C PHE A 114 -0.94 14.12 12.22
N ALA A 115 0.29 13.85 12.61
CA ALA A 115 1.11 12.82 11.99
C ALA A 115 0.86 11.49 12.71
N PHE A 116 0.92 10.40 11.98
CA PHE A 116 0.78 9.05 12.53
C PHE A 116 1.84 8.11 11.96
N PHE A 117 2.15 7.12 12.75
CA PHE A 117 2.96 5.97 12.38
C PHE A 117 2.30 4.72 12.94
N GLY A 118 2.41 3.59 12.24
CA GLY A 118 1.79 2.36 12.69
C GLY A 118 2.28 1.11 12.01
N LEU A 119 1.75 -0.01 12.51
CA LEU A 119 1.91 -1.32 11.90
C LEU A 119 0.68 -1.59 11.03
N ALA A 120 0.91 -2.27 9.92
CA ALA A 120 -0.12 -2.77 9.05
C ALA A 120 0.06 -4.28 8.84
N ALA A 121 -1.04 -4.96 8.58
CA ALA A 121 -1.01 -6.29 8.00
C ALA A 121 -1.87 -6.26 6.74
N GLN A 122 -1.57 -7.12 5.78
CA GLN A 122 -2.32 -7.23 4.54
C GLN A 122 -2.70 -8.67 4.29
N LEU A 123 -3.91 -8.87 3.82
CA LEU A 123 -4.38 -10.12 3.25
C LEU A 123 -5.05 -9.78 1.93
N GLY A 124 -4.60 -10.38 0.84
CA GLY A 124 -5.11 -10.04 -0.47
C GLY A 124 -5.04 -11.20 -1.45
N MET A 125 -5.71 -10.97 -2.54
CA MET A 125 -5.70 -11.85 -3.70
C MET A 125 -5.43 -10.99 -4.93
N GLU A 126 -4.57 -11.49 -5.81
CA GLU A 126 -4.24 -10.86 -7.08
C GLU A 126 -4.43 -11.81 -8.24
N TYR A 127 -4.62 -11.24 -9.42
CA TYR A 127 -4.63 -11.95 -10.68
C TYR A 127 -3.79 -11.19 -11.69
N THR A 128 -2.75 -11.83 -12.19
CA THR A 128 -1.89 -11.31 -13.25
C THR A 128 -2.30 -11.96 -14.56
N PHE A 129 -2.71 -11.15 -15.52
CA PHE A 129 -3.14 -11.62 -16.83
C PHE A 129 -1.94 -12.00 -17.71
N TRP A 130 -2.18 -12.76 -18.79
CA TRP A 130 -1.22 -13.07 -19.85
C TRP A 130 -0.68 -11.82 -20.59
N PHE A 131 -1.36 -10.69 -20.51
CA PHE A 131 -0.90 -9.37 -20.94
C PHE A 131 -0.55 -8.53 -19.71
N PRO A 132 0.23 -7.45 -19.83
CA PRO A 132 0.81 -6.74 -18.69
C PRO A 132 -0.23 -5.96 -17.86
N LEU A 133 -1.19 -6.68 -17.30
CA LEU A 133 -2.22 -6.18 -16.39
C LEU A 133 -2.30 -7.09 -15.17
N GLN A 134 -2.30 -6.48 -14.00
CA GLN A 134 -2.55 -7.13 -12.73
C GLN A 134 -3.73 -6.43 -12.04
N VAL A 135 -4.61 -7.19 -11.44
CA VAL A 135 -5.69 -6.69 -10.58
C VAL A 135 -5.60 -7.33 -9.21
N SER A 136 -5.92 -6.57 -8.18
CA SER A 136 -5.88 -7.09 -6.80
C SER A 136 -7.06 -6.59 -5.99
N VAL A 137 -7.44 -7.39 -4.99
CA VAL A 137 -8.37 -7.02 -3.93
C VAL A 137 -7.72 -7.38 -2.62
N ASP A 138 -7.69 -6.46 -1.68
CA ASP A 138 -7.06 -6.70 -0.39
C ASP A 138 -7.79 -6.04 0.78
N PHE A 139 -7.55 -6.63 1.94
CA PHE A 139 -7.94 -6.14 3.24
C PHE A 139 -6.69 -5.85 4.07
N ARG A 140 -6.61 -4.64 4.62
CA ARG A 140 -5.45 -4.15 5.36
C ARG A 140 -5.86 -3.58 6.70
N PRO A 141 -5.85 -4.37 7.77
CA PRO A 141 -5.92 -3.85 9.13
C PRO A 141 -4.63 -3.09 9.47
N SER A 142 -4.78 -1.91 10.07
CA SER A 142 -3.65 -1.05 10.46
C SER A 142 -3.83 -0.55 11.88
N PHE A 143 -2.79 -0.66 12.68
CA PHE A 143 -2.75 -0.11 14.04
C PHE A 143 -1.87 1.15 14.04
N MET A 144 -2.48 2.32 14.10
CA MET A 144 -1.81 3.61 14.00
C MET A 144 -1.72 4.31 15.33
N ILE A 145 -0.55 4.86 15.63
CA ILE A 145 -0.28 5.67 16.81
C ILE A 145 -0.09 7.11 16.34
N PRO A 146 -1.01 8.03 16.68
CA PRO A 146 -0.81 9.44 16.40
C PRO A 146 0.35 9.99 17.22
N ALA A 147 1.29 10.71 16.60
CA ALA A 147 2.50 11.19 17.24
C ALA A 147 2.25 12.22 18.37
N TRP A 148 1.06 12.85 18.40
CA TRP A 148 0.75 13.98 19.30
C TRP A 148 -0.62 13.88 19.99
N MET A 149 -1.32 12.76 19.90
CA MET A 149 -2.63 12.57 20.50
C MET A 149 -2.57 11.90 21.87
N ASN A 150 -3.36 12.38 22.82
CA ASN A 150 -3.62 11.68 24.07
C ASN A 150 -4.41 10.38 23.81
N ARG A 151 -4.13 9.32 24.55
CA ARG A 151 -4.78 8.00 24.43
C ARG A 151 -6.32 8.05 24.44
N SER A 152 -6.92 9.04 25.13
CA SER A 152 -8.38 9.23 25.21
C SER A 152 -9.02 9.67 23.87
N GLU A 153 -8.26 10.19 22.93
CA GLU A 153 -8.74 10.64 21.62
C GLU A 153 -8.67 9.54 20.55
N LEU A 154 -7.89 8.50 20.81
CA LEU A 154 -7.74 7.33 19.90
C LEU A 154 -9.07 6.58 19.67
N GLY A 155 -9.94 6.50 20.69
CA GLY A 155 -11.16 5.71 20.61
C GLY A 155 -12.21 6.22 19.61
N LYS A 156 -12.22 7.52 19.31
CA LYS A 156 -13.15 8.11 18.34
C LYS A 156 -12.74 7.90 16.88
N ASN A 157 -11.48 7.60 16.62
CA ASN A 157 -10.93 7.36 15.28
C ASN A 157 -10.66 5.88 14.97
N ALA A 158 -11.17 4.98 15.79
CA ALA A 158 -10.97 3.53 15.66
C ALA A 158 -11.49 2.96 14.31
N ASN A 159 -12.43 3.63 13.65
CA ASN A 159 -12.97 3.21 12.36
C ASN A 159 -11.98 3.34 11.20
N ARG A 160 -10.79 3.93 11.43
CA ARG A 160 -9.72 4.05 10.40
C ARG A 160 -8.73 2.89 10.40
N TRP A 161 -9.00 1.82 11.12
CA TRP A 161 -8.06 0.70 11.26
C TRP A 161 -8.18 -0.35 10.17
N CYS A 162 -9.26 -0.33 9.41
CA CYS A 162 -9.50 -1.29 8.35
C CYS A 162 -9.57 -0.60 7.00
N HIS A 163 -8.84 -1.16 6.05
CA HIS A 163 -8.78 -0.70 4.68
C HIS A 163 -9.14 -1.84 3.75
N PHE A 164 -10.13 -1.62 2.89
CA PHE A 164 -10.44 -2.48 1.76
C PHE A 164 -10.10 -1.74 0.49
N ALA A 165 -9.37 -2.37 -0.40
CA ALA A 165 -8.99 -1.74 -1.65
C ALA A 165 -9.00 -2.70 -2.83
N PHE A 166 -9.13 -2.07 -3.99
CA PHE A 166 -8.98 -2.67 -5.30
C PHE A 166 -7.79 -2.00 -6.01
N GLY A 167 -6.91 -2.80 -6.57
CA GLY A 167 -5.73 -2.37 -7.30
C GLY A 167 -5.79 -2.74 -8.76
N VAL A 168 -5.25 -1.86 -9.61
CA VAL A 168 -4.98 -2.13 -11.03
C VAL A 168 -3.57 -1.67 -11.32
N ARG A 169 -2.73 -2.59 -11.81
CA ARG A 169 -1.32 -2.35 -12.05
C ARG A 169 -0.89 -2.81 -13.45
N TYR A 170 0.11 -2.16 -13.96
CA TYR A 170 0.86 -2.59 -15.14
C TYR A 170 2.05 -3.41 -14.65
N ALA A 171 2.11 -4.69 -15.04
CA ALA A 171 3.19 -5.60 -14.71
C ALA A 171 4.25 -5.64 -15.82
N PHE A 172 5.55 -5.60 -15.48
CA PHE A 172 6.67 -5.55 -16.44
C PHE A 172 7.95 -6.20 -15.91
#